data_b5977c6d9d0e6420a64474848193d083
#
_entry.id   b5977c6d9d0e6420a64474848193d083
#
_cell.length_a   1.000
_cell.length_b   1.000
_cell.length_c   1.000
_cell.angle_alpha   90.00
_cell.angle_beta   90.00
_cell.angle_gamma   90.00
#
_symmetry.space_group_name_H-M   'P 1'
#
loop_
_entity.id
_entity.type
_entity.pdbx_description
1 polymer ?
#
loop_
_entity_poly.entity_id
_entity_poly.type
_entity_poly.pdbx_seq_one_letter_code
_entity_poly.pdbx_strand_id
1 'polypeptide(L)'
;MLNRRHFIATGLAATALPSVAQAFELEEKFQPTKVRISDNYAPGQLLVLPRAHFLYFVTAPNEAMRYGVGVGKAGLQFTGTATIDVKKKWPTWRPTNEMIERDPNAYGRFKGNDYVQPGGPDNPLGARALYLFQNGRDTYFRIHGT
;
A
#
# COMPACT_ATOMS: atom_id res chain seq x y z
N MET A 1 54.45 -19.17 -50.69
CA MET A 1 54.46 -19.61 -49.29
C MET A 1 53.75 -18.57 -48.47
N LEU A 2 52.53 -18.78 -48.06
CA LEU A 2 51.69 -17.80 -47.36
C LEU A 2 51.82 -17.98 -45.84
N ASN A 3 52.26 -16.94 -45.16
CA ASN A 3 52.41 -16.86 -43.72
C ASN A 3 51.03 -16.78 -43.04
N ARG A 4 50.81 -17.65 -42.08
CA ARG A 4 49.62 -17.65 -41.20
C ARG A 4 49.77 -16.51 -40.17
N ARG A 5 49.00 -15.45 -40.34
CA ARG A 5 48.85 -14.38 -39.33
C ARG A 5 47.93 -14.86 -38.21
N HIS A 6 48.44 -14.84 -37.01
CA HIS A 6 47.69 -15.11 -35.80
C HIS A 6 46.70 -13.95 -35.54
N PHE A 7 45.41 -14.25 -35.56
CA PHE A 7 44.38 -13.31 -35.16
C PHE A 7 44.16 -13.45 -33.65
N ILE A 8 44.71 -12.52 -32.86
CA ILE A 8 44.44 -12.45 -31.43
C ILE A 8 43.11 -11.68 -31.28
N ALA A 9 42.02 -12.42 -31.03
CA ALA A 9 40.77 -11.81 -30.64
C ALA A 9 40.81 -11.41 -29.16
N THR A 10 41.03 -10.11 -28.92
CA THR A 10 40.91 -9.56 -27.58
C THR A 10 39.46 -9.44 -27.21
N GLY A 11 38.93 -10.45 -26.48
CA GLY A 11 37.58 -10.40 -25.93
C GLY A 11 37.51 -9.35 -24.82
N LEU A 12 36.81 -8.24 -25.06
CA LEU A 12 36.40 -7.33 -24.01
C LEU A 12 35.34 -8.04 -23.16
N ALA A 13 35.74 -8.53 -22.00
CA ALA A 13 34.77 -8.99 -20.98
C ALA A 13 34.08 -7.73 -20.39
N ALA A 14 32.89 -7.43 -20.86
CA ALA A 14 32.03 -6.45 -20.23
C ALA A 14 31.58 -7.02 -18.88
N THR A 15 32.22 -6.58 -17.80
CA THR A 15 31.77 -6.85 -16.43
C THR A 15 30.47 -6.07 -16.21
N ALA A 16 29.32 -6.75 -16.33
CA ALA A 16 28.04 -6.20 -15.89
C ALA A 16 28.12 -6.02 -14.37
N LEU A 17 28.31 -4.78 -13.93
CA LEU A 17 28.16 -4.45 -12.52
C LEU A 17 26.70 -4.68 -12.15
N PRO A 18 26.42 -5.44 -11.08
CA PRO A 18 25.06 -5.59 -10.60
C PRO A 18 24.54 -4.20 -10.21
N SER A 19 23.46 -3.75 -10.86
CA SER A 19 22.73 -2.58 -10.42
C SER A 19 22.17 -2.89 -9.04
N VAL A 20 22.72 -2.26 -8.01
CA VAL A 20 22.16 -2.34 -6.65
C VAL A 20 20.81 -1.64 -6.73
N ALA A 21 19.74 -2.44 -6.69
CA ALA A 21 18.41 -1.88 -6.56
C ALA A 21 18.39 -1.08 -5.25
N GLN A 22 18.30 0.24 -5.36
CA GLN A 22 18.19 1.11 -4.19
C GLN A 22 16.86 0.78 -3.53
N ALA A 23 16.90 0.12 -2.37
CA ALA A 23 15.70 -0.13 -1.58
C ALA A 23 15.09 1.22 -1.20
N PHE A 24 13.77 1.34 -1.34
CA PHE A 24 13.04 2.52 -0.86
C PHE A 24 13.27 2.66 0.64
N GLU A 25 13.94 3.72 1.05
CA GLU A 25 14.18 4.03 2.45
C GLU A 25 13.09 5.01 2.93
N LEU A 26 12.31 4.55 3.90
CA LEU A 26 11.25 5.36 4.50
C LEU A 26 11.89 6.43 5.38
N GLU A 27 11.52 7.71 5.20
CA GLU A 27 11.98 8.80 6.06
C GLU A 27 11.79 8.47 7.55
N GLU A 28 12.76 8.80 8.38
CA GLU A 28 12.80 8.47 9.81
C GLU A 28 11.50 8.85 10.55
N LYS A 29 10.93 10.01 10.22
CA LYS A 29 9.67 10.48 10.84
C LYS A 29 8.48 9.55 10.62
N PHE A 30 8.48 8.74 9.55
CA PHE A 30 7.42 7.79 9.21
C PHE A 30 7.70 6.36 9.67
N GLN A 31 8.87 6.10 10.24
CA GLN A 31 9.18 4.80 10.80
C GLN A 31 8.23 4.46 11.96
N PRO A 32 7.90 3.17 12.15
CA PRO A 32 7.09 2.73 13.28
C PRO A 32 7.72 3.18 14.60
N THR A 33 6.98 3.96 15.39
CA THR A 33 7.51 4.57 16.62
C THR A 33 6.50 4.46 17.74
N LYS A 34 6.96 4.04 18.92
CA LYS A 34 6.16 4.04 20.13
C LYS A 34 6.00 5.48 20.65
N VAL A 35 4.76 5.88 20.92
CA VAL A 35 4.45 7.24 21.35
C VAL A 35 3.45 7.25 22.51
N ARG A 36 3.48 8.32 23.29
CA ARG A 36 2.44 8.60 24.28
C ARG A 36 1.25 9.28 23.61
N ILE A 37 0.06 8.88 24.02
CA ILE A 37 -1.22 9.48 23.57
C ILE A 37 -2.09 9.80 24.78
N SER A 38 -3.23 10.47 24.57
CA SER A 38 -4.24 10.67 25.61
C SER A 38 -4.85 9.34 26.05
N ASP A 39 -5.25 9.26 27.31
CA ASP A 39 -5.96 8.13 27.91
C ASP A 39 -7.42 7.98 27.46
N ASN A 40 -7.91 8.92 26.67
CA ASN A 40 -9.26 8.87 26.09
C ASN A 40 -9.47 7.76 25.05
N TYR A 41 -8.39 7.04 24.67
CA TYR A 41 -8.43 6.01 23.66
C TYR A 41 -8.16 4.63 24.25
N ALA A 42 -9.03 3.67 23.93
CA ALA A 42 -8.91 2.31 24.44
C ALA A 42 -7.92 1.48 23.60
N PRO A 43 -7.18 0.54 24.23
CA PRO A 43 -6.36 -0.43 23.50
C PRO A 43 -7.15 -1.16 22.41
N GLY A 44 -6.52 -1.35 21.23
CA GLY A 44 -7.14 -1.94 20.06
C GLY A 44 -7.75 -0.93 19.08
N GLN A 45 -7.90 0.33 19.46
CA GLN A 45 -8.36 1.38 18.55
C GLN A 45 -7.27 1.79 17.55
N LEU A 46 -7.72 2.16 16.35
CA LEU A 46 -6.90 2.81 15.32
C LEU A 46 -7.35 4.27 15.16
N LEU A 47 -6.41 5.19 15.26
CA LEU A 47 -6.63 6.62 15.02
C LEU A 47 -5.89 7.00 13.75
N VAL A 48 -6.60 7.50 12.76
CA VAL A 48 -5.99 7.93 11.49
C VAL A 48 -6.07 9.44 11.38
N LEU A 49 -4.93 10.09 11.19
CA LEU A 49 -4.79 11.52 10.97
C LEU A 49 -4.34 11.77 9.53
N PRO A 50 -5.26 11.88 8.58
CA PRO A 50 -4.92 11.93 7.15
C PRO A 50 -4.03 13.11 6.79
N ARG A 51 -4.26 14.29 7.36
CA ARG A 51 -3.47 15.50 7.10
C ARG A 51 -2.03 15.41 7.59
N ALA A 52 -1.79 14.57 8.62
CA ALA A 52 -0.46 14.35 9.18
C ALA A 52 0.25 13.15 8.58
N HIS A 53 -0.46 12.34 7.79
CA HIS A 53 0.03 11.07 7.24
C HIS A 53 0.45 10.06 8.31
N PHE A 54 -0.32 9.99 9.41
CA PHE A 54 -0.07 9.06 10.50
C PHE A 54 -1.30 8.21 10.85
N LEU A 55 -1.02 6.98 11.22
CA LEU A 55 -1.93 6.05 11.88
C LEU A 55 -1.35 5.68 13.23
N TYR A 56 -2.19 5.66 14.27
CA TYR A 56 -1.84 5.24 15.61
C TYR A 56 -2.65 4.00 15.97
N PHE A 57 -1.96 2.94 16.37
CA PHE A 57 -2.57 1.76 16.94
C PHE A 57 -2.38 1.80 18.46
N VAL A 58 -3.46 1.92 19.20
CA VAL A 58 -3.45 1.99 20.66
C VAL A 58 -3.09 0.62 21.23
N THR A 59 -1.94 0.51 21.87
CA THR A 59 -1.39 -0.76 22.40
C THR A 59 -1.69 -0.96 23.89
N ALA A 60 -1.74 0.13 24.64
CA ALA A 60 -2.02 0.16 26.06
C ALA A 60 -2.59 1.53 26.47
N PRO A 61 -3.10 1.72 27.69
CA PRO A 61 -3.47 3.04 28.18
C PRO A 61 -2.32 4.04 28.03
N ASN A 62 -2.58 5.20 27.46
CA ASN A 62 -1.59 6.26 27.17
C ASN A 62 -0.45 5.86 26.19
N GLU A 63 -0.58 4.75 25.46
CA GLU A 63 0.47 4.25 24.58
C GLU A 63 -0.08 3.81 23.22
N ALA A 64 0.62 4.19 22.15
CA ALA A 64 0.31 3.71 20.81
C ALA A 64 1.59 3.49 19.99
N MET A 65 1.49 2.61 19.01
CA MET A 65 2.42 2.55 17.89
C MET A 65 1.94 3.50 16.80
N ARG A 66 2.79 4.44 16.41
CA ARG A 66 2.56 5.35 15.29
C ARG A 66 3.22 4.80 14.04
N TYR A 67 2.51 4.85 12.93
CA TYR A 67 2.97 4.46 11.60
C TYR A 67 2.78 5.61 10.62
N GLY A 68 3.75 5.84 9.74
CA GLY A 68 3.54 6.65 8.55
C GLY A 68 2.60 5.95 7.58
N VAL A 69 1.66 6.67 6.98
CA VAL A 69 0.68 6.08 6.06
C VAL A 69 0.48 6.96 4.83
N GLY A 70 0.28 6.32 3.68
CA GLY A 70 -0.33 6.95 2.53
C GLY A 70 -1.82 7.16 2.77
N VAL A 71 -2.38 8.21 2.18
CA VAL A 71 -3.81 8.52 2.29
C VAL A 71 -4.43 8.59 0.90
N GLY A 72 -5.74 8.37 0.83
CA GLY A 72 -6.48 8.48 -0.41
C GLY A 72 -6.43 9.90 -0.99
N LYS A 73 -6.87 10.03 -2.25
CA LYS A 73 -6.92 11.31 -2.96
C LYS A 73 -7.71 12.35 -2.16
N ALA A 74 -7.24 13.59 -2.17
CA ALA A 74 -7.89 14.70 -1.48
C ALA A 74 -9.39 14.80 -1.84
N GLY A 75 -10.23 14.99 -0.83
CA GLY A 75 -11.69 15.03 -0.96
C GLY A 75 -12.38 13.67 -1.02
N LEU A 76 -11.62 12.56 -1.01
CA LEU A 76 -12.16 11.20 -1.04
C LEU A 76 -11.77 10.40 0.22
N GLN A 77 -11.35 11.07 1.28
CA GLN A 77 -10.98 10.41 2.53
C GLN A 77 -12.24 9.99 3.31
N PHE A 78 -12.14 8.85 4.00
CA PHE A 78 -13.10 8.50 5.03
C PHE A 78 -13.01 9.46 6.22
N THR A 79 -14.15 9.86 6.74
CA THR A 79 -14.25 10.68 7.95
C THR A 79 -15.24 10.05 8.93
N GLY A 80 -15.00 10.21 10.23
CA GLY A 80 -15.84 9.65 11.28
C GLY A 80 -15.29 8.35 11.85
N THR A 81 -16.16 7.56 12.46
CA THR A 81 -15.81 6.30 13.14
C THR A 81 -16.38 5.12 12.37
N ALA A 82 -15.61 4.05 12.27
CA ALA A 82 -16.01 2.79 11.67
C ALA A 82 -15.49 1.61 12.51
N THR A 83 -16.09 0.44 12.33
CA THR A 83 -15.57 -0.82 12.87
C THR A 83 -14.80 -1.58 11.81
N ILE A 84 -13.80 -2.36 12.24
CA ILE A 84 -13.07 -3.29 11.38
C ILE A 84 -13.71 -4.66 11.56
N ASP A 85 -14.68 -4.99 10.72
CA ASP A 85 -15.41 -6.25 10.83
C ASP A 85 -14.74 -7.38 10.05
N VAL A 86 -13.95 -7.04 9.04
CA VAL A 86 -13.30 -8.02 8.17
C VAL A 86 -11.81 -7.71 8.02
N LYS A 87 -10.99 -8.75 8.22
CA LYS A 87 -9.54 -8.74 7.96
C LYS A 87 -9.26 -9.75 6.86
N LYS A 88 -8.67 -9.31 5.75
CA LYS A 88 -8.37 -10.16 4.58
C LYS A 88 -6.86 -10.29 4.35
N LYS A 89 -6.44 -11.53 4.10
CA LYS A 89 -5.15 -11.88 3.53
C LYS A 89 -5.31 -12.02 2.04
N TRP A 90 -4.45 -11.36 1.24
CA TRP A 90 -4.50 -11.34 -0.21
C TRP A 90 -5.93 -11.06 -0.73
N PRO A 91 -6.49 -9.89 -0.42
CA PRO A 91 -7.85 -9.56 -0.80
C PRO A 91 -7.99 -9.48 -2.31
N THR A 92 -9.15 -9.85 -2.82
CA THR A 92 -9.55 -9.49 -4.18
C THR A 92 -9.91 -8.01 -4.25
N TRP A 93 -9.84 -7.41 -5.43
CA TRP A 93 -10.14 -6.01 -5.60
C TRP A 93 -10.92 -5.74 -6.89
N ARG A 94 -11.85 -4.81 -6.79
CA ARG A 94 -12.54 -4.18 -7.91
C ARG A 94 -12.75 -2.70 -7.57
N PRO A 95 -12.51 -1.76 -8.48
CA PRO A 95 -12.88 -0.37 -8.28
C PRO A 95 -14.40 -0.23 -8.15
N THR A 96 -14.85 0.77 -7.39
CA THR A 96 -16.28 1.12 -7.37
C THR A 96 -16.70 1.72 -8.71
N ASN A 97 -18.01 1.75 -8.98
CA ASN A 97 -18.51 2.34 -10.22
C ASN A 97 -18.10 3.82 -10.35
N GLU A 98 -18.13 4.57 -9.24
CA GLU A 98 -17.70 5.96 -9.18
C GLU A 98 -16.19 6.12 -9.50
N MET A 99 -15.36 5.14 -9.12
CA MET A 99 -13.94 5.14 -9.51
C MET A 99 -13.79 4.93 -11.01
N ILE A 100 -14.54 3.99 -11.60
CA ILE A 100 -14.52 3.71 -13.03
C ILE A 100 -14.98 4.93 -13.85
N GLU A 101 -16.03 5.59 -13.39
CA GLU A 101 -16.57 6.79 -14.04
C GLU A 101 -15.60 7.98 -13.94
N ARG A 102 -14.97 8.15 -12.77
CA ARG A 102 -14.03 9.25 -12.52
C ARG A 102 -12.72 9.10 -13.28
N ASP A 103 -12.25 7.89 -13.48
CA ASP A 103 -10.97 7.62 -14.17
C ASP A 103 -11.09 6.38 -15.08
N PRO A 104 -11.76 6.55 -16.23
CA PRO A 104 -11.95 5.45 -17.18
C PRO A 104 -10.65 4.97 -17.81
N ASN A 105 -9.60 5.80 -17.86
CA ASN A 105 -8.29 5.40 -18.38
C ASN A 105 -7.61 4.38 -17.45
N ALA A 106 -7.67 4.59 -16.14
CA ALA A 106 -7.09 3.68 -15.17
C ALA A 106 -7.94 2.41 -14.98
N TYR A 107 -9.28 2.53 -15.02
CA TYR A 107 -10.19 1.48 -14.60
C TYR A 107 -11.11 0.95 -15.69
N GLY A 108 -10.93 1.36 -16.95
CA GLY A 108 -11.80 0.97 -18.07
C GLY A 108 -11.95 -0.53 -18.28
N ARG A 109 -10.93 -1.32 -17.92
CA ARG A 109 -10.99 -2.80 -18.00
C ARG A 109 -12.08 -3.43 -17.12
N PHE A 110 -12.60 -2.69 -16.15
CA PHE A 110 -13.67 -3.13 -15.25
C PHE A 110 -15.06 -2.66 -15.69
N LYS A 111 -15.15 -1.81 -16.74
CA LYS A 111 -16.41 -1.25 -17.20
C LYS A 111 -17.26 -2.30 -17.91
N GLY A 112 -18.54 -2.41 -17.53
CA GLY A 112 -19.51 -3.27 -18.18
C GLY A 112 -19.28 -4.78 -17.99
N ASN A 113 -18.51 -5.19 -16.99
CA ASN A 113 -18.27 -6.60 -16.68
C ASN A 113 -18.15 -6.81 -15.18
N ASP A 114 -18.11 -8.08 -14.74
CA ASP A 114 -17.98 -8.48 -13.33
C ASP A 114 -16.55 -8.90 -12.94
N TYR A 115 -15.55 -8.49 -13.73
CA TYR A 115 -14.18 -8.84 -13.45
C TYR A 115 -13.73 -8.30 -12.11
N VAL A 116 -13.15 -9.18 -11.29
CA VAL A 116 -12.54 -8.88 -9.99
C VAL A 116 -11.09 -9.31 -10.05
N GLN A 117 -10.18 -8.38 -9.75
CA GLN A 117 -8.76 -8.69 -9.71
C GLN A 117 -8.46 -9.62 -8.54
N PRO A 118 -7.82 -10.78 -8.77
CA PRO A 118 -7.44 -11.70 -7.69
C PRO A 118 -6.42 -11.06 -6.74
N GLY A 119 -6.30 -11.60 -5.54
CA GLY A 119 -5.25 -11.23 -4.60
C GLY A 119 -3.87 -11.63 -5.14
N GLY A 120 -2.88 -10.79 -4.94
CA GLY A 120 -1.52 -11.02 -5.43
C GLY A 120 -0.65 -9.76 -5.39
N PRO A 121 0.61 -9.86 -5.82
CA PRO A 121 1.55 -8.72 -5.81
C PRO A 121 1.05 -7.51 -6.63
N ASP A 122 0.34 -7.77 -7.72
CA ASP A 122 -0.18 -6.72 -8.61
C ASP A 122 -1.52 -6.12 -8.14
N ASN A 123 -2.05 -6.60 -7.00
CA ASN A 123 -3.33 -6.11 -6.48
C ASN A 123 -3.09 -4.84 -5.66
N PRO A 124 -3.81 -3.74 -5.92
CA PRO A 124 -3.60 -2.45 -5.25
C PRO A 124 -3.87 -2.48 -3.73
N LEU A 125 -4.55 -3.50 -3.21
CA LEU A 125 -4.74 -3.66 -1.77
C LEU A 125 -3.58 -4.39 -1.08
N GLY A 126 -2.61 -4.90 -1.83
CA GLY A 126 -1.47 -5.61 -1.29
C GLY A 126 -1.83 -6.88 -0.52
N ALA A 127 -0.93 -7.30 0.37
CA ALA A 127 -1.03 -8.58 1.08
C ALA A 127 -2.10 -8.63 2.19
N ARG A 128 -2.54 -7.48 2.71
CA ARG A 128 -3.48 -7.37 3.84
C ARG A 128 -4.40 -6.19 3.67
N ALA A 129 -5.67 -6.37 4.04
CA ALA A 129 -6.63 -5.27 4.12
C ALA A 129 -7.56 -5.43 5.34
N LEU A 130 -7.85 -4.29 5.97
CA LEU A 130 -8.86 -4.12 7.02
C LEU A 130 -10.04 -3.39 6.41
N TYR A 131 -11.21 -3.99 6.47
CA TYR A 131 -12.43 -3.47 5.85
C TYR A 131 -13.21 -2.67 6.88
N LEU A 132 -13.56 -1.43 6.52
CA LEU A 132 -14.24 -0.50 7.41
C LEU A 132 -15.75 -0.57 7.21
N PHE A 133 -16.47 -0.79 8.30
CA PHE A 133 -17.93 -0.84 8.33
C PHE A 133 -18.48 0.30 9.18
N GLN A 134 -19.62 0.85 8.76
CA GLN A 134 -20.36 1.85 9.49
C GLN A 134 -21.83 1.50 9.49
N ASN A 135 -22.46 1.44 10.67
CA ASN A 135 -23.84 1.02 10.83
C ASN A 135 -24.16 -0.36 10.20
N GLY A 136 -23.21 -1.30 10.32
CA GLY A 136 -23.31 -2.65 9.77
C GLY A 136 -23.19 -2.75 8.25
N ARG A 137 -22.83 -1.67 7.57
CA ARG A 137 -22.64 -1.63 6.11
C ARG A 137 -21.18 -1.42 5.75
N ASP A 138 -20.73 -2.11 4.71
CA ASP A 138 -19.40 -1.89 4.13
C ASP A 138 -19.31 -0.47 3.56
N THR A 139 -18.32 0.28 3.99
CA THR A 139 -18.06 1.65 3.52
C THR A 139 -17.29 1.70 2.22
N TYR A 140 -16.77 0.57 1.75
CA TYR A 140 -15.79 0.44 0.66
C TYR A 140 -14.42 1.11 0.95
N PHE A 141 -14.24 1.68 2.13
CA PHE A 141 -12.92 2.14 2.58
C PHE A 141 -12.14 1.01 3.23
N ARG A 142 -10.83 1.02 3.03
CA ARG A 142 -9.89 -0.01 3.50
C ARG A 142 -8.64 0.64 4.08
N ILE A 143 -8.11 0.02 5.14
CA ILE A 143 -6.72 0.22 5.54
C ILE A 143 -5.96 -0.97 4.99
N HIS A 144 -4.97 -0.74 4.13
CA HIS A 144 -4.31 -1.81 3.39
C HIS A 144 -2.83 -1.54 3.17
N GLY A 145 -2.08 -2.57 2.77
CA GLY A 145 -0.72 -2.45 2.26
C GLY A 145 -0.70 -2.07 0.77
N THR A 146 0.47 -1.88 0.23
CA THR A 146 0.75 -1.71 -1.20
C THR A 146 1.90 -2.62 -1.62
#